data_6927e39f98c298f5c9d35efdfa14d42b
#
_entry.id   6927e39f98c298f5c9d35efdfa14d42b
#
_cell.length_a   1.000
_cell.length_b   1.000
_cell.length_c   1.000
_cell.angle_alpha   90.00
_cell.angle_beta   90.00
_cell.angle_gamma   90.00
#
_symmetry.space_group_name_H-M   'P 1'
#
loop_
_entity.id
_entity.type
_entity.pdbx_description
1 polymer ?
#
loop_
_entity_poly.entity_id
_entity_poly.type
_entity_poly.pdbx_seq_one_letter_code
_entity_poly.pdbx_strand_id
1 'polypeptide(L)'
;DRVNTRFGKLRVLLISGYLIEAVGLLCMFNLCSSKGFGLPVFALTYIIYIIGYTVTNMTAQTLPAIMTNDPRQRPTIGVWTTALNYAVPMGMSMLIYTVILPKCGGTFNQDFLSTVCTIVLIIAGIGTLIVCAGISAYDKPENFEGTNKKHEPLKTADILEVLKHNKPLQCYIASNASDKLAQQVGSQAIINTMLNGILIGNMGLATTLGVISMVPSIFFAAFGAKYVGKKGSKKGIVTWTCISMAITSVLILFFIFTDTRQIGVMGSWNMIVYVLLTLLQNGSNMCITTSNTSYMADTIDYELDRSGRYIPAVVSGTYSLIDKLITSVAAVIATAAVAVLGYTTTMPQPTDAYTSGIFWMTLAIKY
;
A
#
# COMPACT_ATOMS: atom_id res chain seq x y z
N ASP A 1 -7.30 21.38 -4.77
CA ASP A 1 -7.93 22.08 -5.92
C ASP A 1 -8.09 23.60 -5.72
N ARG A 2 -8.03 24.09 -4.47
CA ARG A 2 -8.09 25.54 -4.18
C ARG A 2 -6.74 26.26 -4.20
N VAL A 3 -5.66 25.52 -4.06
CA VAL A 3 -4.31 26.08 -4.02
C VAL A 3 -3.88 26.46 -5.43
N ASN A 4 -3.64 27.72 -5.66
CA ASN A 4 -3.12 28.23 -6.92
C ASN A 4 -1.93 29.14 -6.60
N THR A 5 -0.71 28.61 -6.75
CA THR A 5 0.52 29.33 -6.46
C THR A 5 1.43 29.37 -7.67
N ARG A 6 2.36 30.33 -7.71
CA ARG A 6 3.42 30.39 -8.74
C ARG A 6 4.31 29.14 -8.77
N PHE A 7 4.36 28.38 -7.68
CA PHE A 7 5.12 27.13 -7.57
C PHE A 7 4.33 25.89 -8.00
N GLY A 8 3.10 26.03 -8.51
CA GLY A 8 2.19 24.94 -8.86
C GLY A 8 1.26 24.55 -7.72
N LYS A 9 0.37 23.59 -7.98
CA LYS A 9 -0.59 23.06 -7.00
C LYS A 9 -0.03 21.86 -6.24
N LEU A 10 0.53 20.89 -6.97
CA LEU A 10 0.96 19.61 -6.41
C LEU A 10 2.23 19.73 -5.60
N ARG A 11 3.20 20.51 -6.09
CA ARG A 11 4.47 20.72 -5.38
C ARG A 11 4.28 21.30 -3.99
N VAL A 12 3.39 22.31 -3.87
CA VAL A 12 3.09 22.93 -2.57
C VAL A 12 2.43 21.93 -1.63
N LEU A 13 1.51 21.10 -2.13
CA LEU A 13 0.84 20.05 -1.33
C LEU A 13 1.82 18.95 -0.91
N LEU A 14 2.72 18.51 -1.80
CA LEU A 14 3.75 17.51 -1.45
C LEU A 14 4.69 18.03 -0.36
N ILE A 15 5.19 19.25 -0.50
CA ILE A 15 6.10 19.84 0.48
C ILE A 15 5.39 20.07 1.82
N SER A 16 4.18 20.65 1.81
CA SER A 16 3.43 20.88 3.04
C SER A 16 3.03 19.56 3.73
N GLY A 17 2.60 18.57 2.96
CA GLY A 17 2.28 17.24 3.47
C GLY A 17 3.50 16.58 4.12
N TYR A 18 4.65 16.60 3.44
CA TYR A 18 5.90 16.08 3.97
C TYR A 18 6.33 16.80 5.26
N LEU A 19 6.22 18.13 5.33
CA LEU A 19 6.60 18.89 6.54
C LEU A 19 5.71 18.53 7.73
N ILE A 20 4.40 18.40 7.53
CA ILE A 20 3.46 17.98 8.59
C ILE A 20 3.79 16.56 9.05
N GLU A 21 4.05 15.66 8.11
CA GLU A 21 4.43 14.28 8.36
C GLU A 21 5.74 14.19 9.15
N ALA A 22 6.76 14.97 8.75
CA ALA A 22 8.05 15.02 9.41
C ALA A 22 7.95 15.53 10.85
N VAL A 23 7.18 16.60 11.08
CA VAL A 23 6.93 17.13 12.43
C VAL A 23 6.21 16.08 13.29
N GLY A 24 5.17 15.42 12.75
CA GLY A 24 4.45 14.35 13.45
C GLY A 24 5.38 13.21 13.87
N LEU A 25 6.21 12.71 12.96
CA LEU A 25 7.15 11.62 13.23
C LEU A 25 8.27 12.02 14.21
N LEU A 26 8.87 13.17 14.05
CA LEU A 26 9.92 13.65 14.97
C LEU A 26 9.36 13.81 16.39
N CYS A 27 8.18 14.38 16.53
CA CYS A 27 7.53 14.50 17.84
C CYS A 27 7.18 13.12 18.42
N MET A 28 6.66 12.20 17.60
CA MET A 28 6.27 10.87 18.05
C MET A 28 7.46 10.06 18.57
N PHE A 29 8.58 10.07 17.86
CA PHE A 29 9.75 9.25 18.24
C PHE A 29 10.71 9.92 19.23
N ASN A 30 10.64 11.23 19.45
CA ASN A 30 11.52 11.94 20.38
C ASN A 30 10.81 12.42 21.64
N LEU A 31 9.54 12.87 21.57
CA LEU A 31 8.82 13.43 22.72
C LEU A 31 8.07 12.36 23.51
N CYS A 32 7.52 11.33 22.85
CA CYS A 32 6.67 10.34 23.54
C CYS A 32 7.44 9.40 24.46
N SER A 33 8.77 9.25 24.27
CA SER A 33 9.62 8.40 25.09
C SER A 33 10.17 9.11 26.32
N SER A 34 10.19 10.45 26.32
CA SER A 34 10.73 11.23 27.43
C SER A 34 9.66 11.56 28.47
N LYS A 35 9.86 11.05 29.69
CA LYS A 35 9.27 11.51 30.95
C LYS A 35 7.81 12.00 30.92
N GLY A 36 6.85 11.09 30.91
CA GLY A 36 5.49 11.41 31.34
C GLY A 36 4.50 11.87 30.28
N PHE A 37 4.91 12.00 29.01
CA PHE A 37 3.98 12.40 27.95
C PHE A 37 3.05 11.26 27.47
N GLY A 38 3.43 10.03 27.61
CA GLY A 38 2.58 8.86 27.45
C GLY A 38 1.68 8.76 26.21
N LEU A 39 0.69 7.88 26.31
CA LEU A 39 -0.24 7.53 25.23
C LEU A 39 -1.01 8.71 24.62
N PRO A 40 -1.49 9.73 25.37
CA PRO A 40 -2.22 10.85 24.78
C PRO A 40 -1.39 11.68 23.78
N VAL A 41 -0.12 11.94 24.10
CA VAL A 41 0.78 12.69 23.21
C VAL A 41 1.15 11.87 21.99
N PHE A 42 1.35 10.56 22.16
CA PHE A 42 1.53 9.64 21.03
C PHE A 42 0.31 9.68 20.10
N ALA A 43 -0.90 9.60 20.61
CA ALA A 43 -2.11 9.67 19.79
C ALA A 43 -2.23 11.01 19.03
N LEU A 44 -1.93 12.13 19.69
CA LEU A 44 -1.97 13.45 19.06
C LEU A 44 -0.92 13.57 17.92
N THR A 45 0.32 13.17 18.18
CA THR A 45 1.41 13.23 17.19
C THR A 45 1.15 12.26 16.04
N TYR A 46 0.53 11.10 16.30
CA TYR A 46 0.09 10.17 15.27
C TYR A 46 -1.00 10.75 14.39
N ILE A 47 -1.97 11.51 14.93
CA ILE A 47 -2.99 12.24 14.14
C ILE A 47 -2.32 13.25 13.22
N ILE A 48 -1.34 14.02 13.72
CA ILE A 48 -0.59 14.99 12.90
C ILE A 48 0.13 14.27 11.74
N TYR A 49 0.80 13.15 12.04
CA TYR A 49 1.45 12.31 11.02
C TYR A 49 0.44 11.84 9.96
N ILE A 50 -0.71 11.30 10.37
CA ILE A 50 -1.73 10.80 9.43
C ILE A 50 -2.29 11.92 8.55
N ILE A 51 -2.45 13.13 9.05
CA ILE A 51 -2.88 14.27 8.24
C ILE A 51 -1.84 14.56 7.15
N GLY A 52 -0.55 14.67 7.50
CA GLY A 52 0.53 14.86 6.53
C GLY A 52 0.58 13.74 5.50
N TYR A 53 0.58 12.50 5.95
CA TYR A 53 0.57 11.31 5.09
C TYR A 53 -0.63 11.29 4.13
N THR A 54 -1.82 11.67 4.59
CA THR A 54 -3.00 11.72 3.74
C THR A 54 -2.84 12.73 2.62
N VAL A 55 -2.32 13.94 2.91
CA VAL A 55 -2.07 14.98 1.91
C VAL A 55 -1.05 14.49 0.87
N THR A 56 0.06 13.88 1.31
CA THR A 56 1.09 13.34 0.42
C THR A 56 0.54 12.22 -0.45
N ASN A 57 -0.20 11.27 0.14
CA ASN A 57 -0.79 10.14 -0.58
C ASN A 57 -1.84 10.57 -1.60
N MET A 58 -2.73 11.51 -1.26
CA MET A 58 -3.72 12.08 -2.20
C MET A 58 -3.02 12.70 -3.40
N THR A 59 -1.95 13.45 -3.16
CA THR A 59 -1.19 14.10 -4.22
C THR A 59 -0.51 13.06 -5.11
N ALA A 60 0.09 12.02 -4.52
CA ALA A 60 0.70 10.92 -5.26
C ALA A 60 -0.30 10.17 -6.17
N GLN A 61 -1.54 9.97 -5.70
CA GLN A 61 -2.58 9.31 -6.49
C GLN A 61 -3.05 10.15 -7.70
N THR A 62 -2.87 11.46 -7.66
CA THR A 62 -3.25 12.34 -8.78
C THR A 62 -2.16 12.46 -9.85
N LEU A 63 -0.89 12.13 -9.52
CA LEU A 63 0.25 12.29 -10.42
C LEU A 63 0.07 11.60 -11.79
N PRO A 64 -0.39 10.34 -11.88
CA PRO A 64 -0.53 9.66 -13.16
C PRO A 64 -1.48 10.36 -14.14
N ALA A 65 -2.54 11.00 -13.61
CA ALA A 65 -3.51 11.72 -14.42
C ALA A 65 -2.96 13.03 -14.99
N ILE A 66 -2.00 13.64 -14.29
CA ILE A 66 -1.42 14.94 -14.69
C ILE A 66 -0.18 14.76 -15.57
N MET A 67 0.59 13.69 -15.34
CA MET A 67 1.83 13.43 -16.08
C MET A 67 1.60 13.03 -17.54
N THR A 68 0.46 12.39 -17.85
CA THR A 68 0.17 11.97 -19.22
C THR A 68 -1.32 11.89 -19.52
N ASN A 69 -1.69 12.40 -20.69
CA ASN A 69 -3.04 12.28 -21.25
C ASN A 69 -3.20 10.99 -22.10
N ASP A 70 -2.11 10.27 -22.38
CA ASP A 70 -2.16 9.02 -23.12
C ASP A 70 -2.44 7.82 -22.20
N PRO A 71 -3.62 7.19 -22.29
CA PRO A 71 -3.97 6.03 -21.47
C PRO A 71 -3.01 4.84 -21.64
N ARG A 72 -2.26 4.78 -22.76
CA ARG A 72 -1.29 3.72 -23.01
C ARG A 72 0.00 3.88 -22.21
N GLN A 73 0.34 5.10 -21.83
CA GLN A 73 1.56 5.40 -21.05
C GLN A 73 1.31 5.30 -19.55
N ARG A 74 0.07 5.50 -19.06
CA ARG A 74 -0.30 5.44 -17.64
C ARG A 74 0.12 4.13 -16.94
N PRO A 75 -0.06 2.93 -17.54
CA PRO A 75 0.39 1.69 -16.94
C PRO A 75 1.90 1.61 -16.72
N THR A 76 2.70 2.31 -17.49
CA THR A 76 4.16 2.38 -17.31
C THR A 76 4.52 3.06 -15.99
N ILE A 77 3.75 4.05 -15.56
CA ILE A 77 3.90 4.67 -14.23
C ILE A 77 3.68 3.63 -13.14
N GLY A 78 2.68 2.74 -13.31
CA GLY A 78 2.42 1.63 -12.41
C GLY A 78 3.61 0.65 -12.28
N VAL A 79 4.32 0.37 -13.36
CA VAL A 79 5.54 -0.46 -13.33
C VAL A 79 6.62 0.18 -12.47
N TRP A 80 6.91 1.46 -12.66
CA TRP A 80 7.90 2.18 -11.87
C TRP A 80 7.49 2.27 -10.39
N THR A 81 6.20 2.55 -10.13
CA THR A 81 5.64 2.54 -8.77
C THR A 81 5.85 1.18 -8.10
N THR A 82 5.57 0.08 -8.81
CA THR A 82 5.79 -1.27 -8.31
C THR A 82 7.27 -1.54 -8.04
N ALA A 83 8.15 -1.20 -8.96
CA ALA A 83 9.59 -1.40 -8.79
C ALA A 83 10.11 -0.66 -7.53
N LEU A 84 9.71 0.60 -7.34
CA LEU A 84 10.11 1.40 -6.19
C LEU A 84 9.47 0.93 -4.89
N ASN A 85 8.23 0.43 -4.90
CA ASN A 85 7.56 -0.14 -3.74
C ASN A 85 8.26 -1.40 -3.19
N TYR A 86 9.04 -2.09 -4.00
CA TYR A 86 9.90 -3.19 -3.55
C TYR A 86 11.32 -2.73 -3.22
N ALA A 87 11.94 -1.98 -4.12
CA ALA A 87 13.33 -1.58 -3.98
C ALA A 87 13.58 -0.69 -2.76
N VAL A 88 12.71 0.28 -2.50
CA VAL A 88 12.88 1.23 -1.38
C VAL A 88 12.75 0.54 -0.02
N PRO A 89 11.67 -0.20 0.31
CA PRO A 89 11.57 -0.89 1.59
C PRO A 89 12.67 -1.93 1.81
N MET A 90 13.08 -2.64 0.75
CA MET A 90 14.18 -3.62 0.85
C MET A 90 15.50 -2.93 1.15
N GLY A 91 15.85 -1.87 0.41
CA GLY A 91 17.05 -1.08 0.67
C GLY A 91 17.06 -0.45 2.07
N MET A 92 15.91 0.06 2.51
CA MET A 92 15.75 0.60 3.86
C MET A 92 15.89 -0.48 4.93
N SER A 93 15.29 -1.64 4.74
CA SER A 93 15.43 -2.76 5.69
C SER A 93 16.89 -3.19 5.80
N MET A 94 17.58 -3.32 4.67
CA MET A 94 19.00 -3.65 4.65
C MET A 94 19.81 -2.59 5.40
N LEU A 95 19.60 -1.30 5.14
CA LEU A 95 20.27 -0.21 5.83
C LEU A 95 20.02 -0.25 7.35
N ILE A 96 18.76 -0.43 7.74
CA ILE A 96 18.35 -0.44 9.15
C ILE A 96 18.99 -1.61 9.91
N TYR A 97 18.86 -2.82 9.40
CA TYR A 97 19.28 -4.02 10.12
C TYR A 97 20.79 -4.30 10.03
N THR A 98 21.45 -3.95 8.92
CA THR A 98 22.89 -4.23 8.77
C THR A 98 23.78 -3.09 9.21
N VAL A 99 23.31 -1.84 9.18
CA VAL A 99 24.14 -0.67 9.47
C VAL A 99 23.72 0.03 10.76
N ILE A 100 22.40 0.34 10.90
CA ILE A 100 21.94 1.18 12.01
C ILE A 100 21.80 0.36 13.29
N LEU A 101 21.16 -0.80 13.25
CA LEU A 101 20.92 -1.63 14.43
C LEU A 101 22.21 -2.03 15.16
N PRO A 102 23.28 -2.49 14.48
CA PRO A 102 24.55 -2.79 15.15
C PRO A 102 25.21 -1.56 15.80
N LYS A 103 25.10 -0.38 15.17
CA LYS A 103 25.65 0.87 15.72
C LYS A 103 24.91 1.35 16.97
N CYS A 104 23.63 0.98 17.12
CA CYS A 104 22.81 1.32 18.28
C CYS A 104 22.81 0.22 19.37
N GLY A 105 23.84 -0.64 19.38
CA GLY A 105 24.00 -1.68 20.41
C GLY A 105 23.21 -2.96 20.15
N GLY A 106 22.68 -3.18 18.93
CA GLY A 106 21.97 -4.41 18.53
C GLY A 106 20.58 -4.57 19.17
N THR A 107 20.07 -3.56 19.86
CA THR A 107 18.77 -3.59 20.56
C THR A 107 17.84 -2.51 20.02
N PHE A 108 16.53 -2.76 20.09
CA PHE A 108 15.48 -1.80 19.70
C PHE A 108 15.26 -0.79 20.84
N ASN A 109 16.22 0.08 21.06
CA ASN A 109 16.18 1.13 22.05
C ASN A 109 15.70 2.46 21.46
N GLN A 110 15.52 3.48 22.31
CA GLN A 110 15.08 4.81 21.91
C GLN A 110 16.03 5.46 20.89
N ASP A 111 17.34 5.31 21.09
CA ASP A 111 18.36 5.90 20.22
C ASP A 111 18.30 5.29 18.83
N PHE A 112 18.05 3.96 18.73
CA PHE A 112 17.81 3.28 17.47
C PHE A 112 16.58 3.84 16.75
N LEU A 113 15.43 3.95 17.45
CA LEU A 113 14.18 4.44 16.84
C LEU A 113 14.31 5.90 16.37
N SER A 114 14.92 6.76 17.17
CA SER A 114 15.17 8.16 16.82
C SER A 114 16.11 8.31 15.63
N THR A 115 17.18 7.50 15.59
CA THR A 115 18.15 7.49 14.48
C THR A 115 17.50 7.02 13.19
N VAL A 116 16.75 5.91 13.23
CA VAL A 116 16.01 5.40 12.06
C VAL A 116 15.01 6.44 11.57
N CYS A 117 14.23 7.05 12.47
CA CYS A 117 13.27 8.10 12.12
C CYS A 117 13.95 9.25 11.37
N THR A 118 15.07 9.75 11.90
CA THR A 118 15.81 10.86 11.30
C THR A 118 16.34 10.51 9.90
N ILE A 119 16.92 9.34 9.73
CA ILE A 119 17.46 8.89 8.43
C ILE A 119 16.33 8.71 7.41
N VAL A 120 15.21 8.08 7.81
CA VAL A 120 14.04 7.91 6.94
C VAL A 120 13.49 9.26 6.49
N LEU A 121 13.38 10.23 7.39
CA LEU A 121 12.93 11.57 7.05
C LEU A 121 13.85 12.29 6.07
N ILE A 122 15.17 12.18 6.25
CA ILE A 122 16.12 12.78 5.30
C ILE A 122 15.94 12.17 3.91
N ILE A 123 15.86 10.85 3.81
CA ILE A 123 15.67 10.14 2.54
C ILE A 123 14.32 10.50 1.90
N ALA A 124 13.25 10.55 2.68
CA ALA A 124 11.93 10.96 2.22
C ALA A 124 11.90 12.42 1.75
N GLY A 125 12.61 13.31 2.45
CA GLY A 125 12.76 14.70 2.06
C GLY A 125 13.48 14.87 0.72
N ILE A 126 14.59 14.15 0.52
CA ILE A 126 15.30 14.11 -0.76
C ILE A 126 14.38 13.57 -1.87
N GLY A 127 13.66 12.47 -1.59
CA GLY A 127 12.68 11.91 -2.53
C GLY A 127 11.59 12.91 -2.90
N THR A 128 11.05 13.64 -1.94
CA THR A 128 10.04 14.69 -2.18
C THR A 128 10.59 15.80 -3.08
N LEU A 129 11.83 16.24 -2.86
CA LEU A 129 12.49 17.25 -3.71
C LEU A 129 12.68 16.74 -5.14
N ILE A 130 13.11 15.49 -5.31
CA ILE A 130 13.26 14.87 -6.64
C ILE A 130 11.92 14.82 -7.37
N VAL A 131 10.84 14.40 -6.69
CA VAL A 131 9.49 14.40 -7.27
C VAL A 131 9.07 15.82 -7.65
N CYS A 132 9.25 16.80 -6.77
CA CYS A 132 8.93 18.21 -7.05
C CYS A 132 9.70 18.76 -8.26
N ALA A 133 10.96 18.38 -8.43
CA ALA A 133 11.75 18.73 -9.60
C ALA A 133 11.21 18.06 -10.88
N GLY A 134 10.90 16.75 -10.81
CA GLY A 134 10.38 15.98 -11.93
C GLY A 134 9.02 16.48 -12.45
N ILE A 135 8.11 16.86 -11.57
CA ILE A 135 6.78 17.36 -11.96
C ILE A 135 6.76 18.85 -12.31
N SER A 136 7.88 19.56 -12.17
CA SER A 136 7.95 21.00 -12.36
C SER A 136 7.51 21.48 -13.75
N ALA A 137 7.69 20.65 -14.77
CA ALA A 137 7.27 20.92 -16.14
C ALA A 137 5.75 20.79 -16.35
N TYR A 138 5.09 19.92 -15.58
CA TYR A 138 3.67 19.60 -15.70
C TYR A 138 2.80 20.40 -14.73
N ASP A 139 3.31 20.69 -13.53
CA ASP A 139 2.61 21.42 -12.47
C ASP A 139 2.78 22.94 -12.63
N LYS A 140 2.28 23.46 -13.77
CA LYS A 140 2.25 24.92 -14.06
C LYS A 140 0.81 25.41 -14.03
N PRO A 141 0.55 26.63 -13.52
CA PRO A 141 -0.79 27.23 -13.52
C PRO A 141 -1.43 27.24 -14.90
N GLU A 142 -0.62 27.50 -15.95
CA GLU A 142 -1.05 27.55 -17.35
C GLU A 142 -1.68 26.24 -17.85
N ASN A 143 -1.18 25.10 -17.38
CA ASN A 143 -1.72 23.78 -17.76
C ASN A 143 -3.09 23.50 -17.13
N PHE A 144 -3.50 24.27 -16.13
CA PHE A 144 -4.80 24.19 -15.47
C PHE A 144 -5.75 25.32 -15.84
N GLU A 145 -5.30 26.28 -16.65
CA GLU A 145 -6.14 27.38 -17.16
C GLU A 145 -7.13 26.79 -18.17
N GLY A 146 -8.41 27.05 -17.94
CA GLY A 146 -9.51 26.56 -18.78
C GLY A 146 -10.17 25.26 -18.34
N THR A 147 -9.57 24.51 -17.42
CA THR A 147 -10.17 23.27 -16.89
C THR A 147 -11.29 23.56 -15.88
N ASN A 148 -11.26 24.74 -15.25
CA ASN A 148 -12.30 25.19 -14.33
C ASN A 148 -12.93 26.50 -14.83
N LYS A 149 -13.94 26.41 -15.68
CA LYS A 149 -14.69 27.59 -16.19
C LYS A 149 -15.51 28.32 -15.11
N LYS A 150 -15.72 27.74 -13.93
CA LYS A 150 -16.37 28.38 -12.77
C LYS A 150 -15.63 27.95 -11.49
N HIS A 151 -14.95 28.88 -10.86
CA HIS A 151 -14.35 28.70 -9.53
C HIS A 151 -15.43 28.78 -8.44
N GLU A 152 -16.38 27.88 -8.44
CA GLU A 152 -17.20 27.71 -7.26
C GLU A 152 -16.36 27.06 -6.15
N PRO A 153 -16.45 27.57 -4.91
CA PRO A 153 -15.70 26.98 -3.81
C PRO A 153 -16.16 25.54 -3.59
N LEU A 154 -15.22 24.60 -3.66
CA LEU A 154 -15.48 23.19 -3.37
C LEU A 154 -16.05 23.05 -1.95
N LYS A 155 -17.23 22.45 -1.84
CA LYS A 155 -17.93 22.16 -0.60
C LYS A 155 -17.70 20.71 -0.22
N THR A 156 -17.83 20.36 1.05
CA THR A 156 -17.85 18.97 1.50
C THR A 156 -18.97 18.16 0.82
N ALA A 157 -20.03 18.84 0.40
CA ALA A 157 -21.10 18.25 -0.41
C ALA A 157 -20.60 17.73 -1.77
N ASP A 158 -19.57 18.34 -2.36
CA ASP A 158 -19.00 17.89 -3.64
C ASP A 158 -18.38 16.49 -3.51
N ILE A 159 -17.81 16.14 -2.36
CA ILE A 159 -17.29 14.79 -2.08
C ILE A 159 -18.42 13.75 -2.10
N LEU A 160 -19.54 14.08 -1.46
CA LEU A 160 -20.72 13.21 -1.43
C LEU A 160 -21.37 13.11 -2.82
N GLU A 161 -21.39 14.21 -3.57
CA GLU A 161 -21.89 14.26 -4.94
C GLU A 161 -21.04 13.35 -5.85
N VAL A 162 -19.71 13.48 -5.81
CA VAL A 162 -18.79 12.62 -6.57
C VAL A 162 -19.01 11.16 -6.18
N LEU A 163 -19.04 10.85 -4.88
CA LEU A 163 -19.25 9.50 -4.41
C LEU A 163 -20.60 8.91 -4.86
N LYS A 164 -21.66 9.71 -4.88
CA LYS A 164 -23.00 9.26 -5.25
C LYS A 164 -23.21 9.09 -6.76
N HIS A 165 -22.59 9.91 -7.58
CA HIS A 165 -22.88 9.97 -9.02
C HIS A 165 -21.74 9.42 -9.90
N ASN A 166 -20.52 9.28 -9.41
CA ASN A 166 -19.42 8.68 -10.14
C ASN A 166 -19.44 7.16 -9.99
N LYS A 167 -20.22 6.48 -10.84
CA LYS A 167 -20.31 5.00 -10.82
C LYS A 167 -18.99 4.27 -11.02
N PRO A 168 -18.08 4.68 -11.95
CA PRO A 168 -16.74 4.09 -12.04
C PRO A 168 -15.95 4.16 -10.73
N LEU A 169 -16.02 5.29 -10.02
CA LEU A 169 -15.37 5.44 -8.71
C LEU A 169 -15.98 4.52 -7.66
N GLN A 170 -17.30 4.38 -7.61
CA GLN A 170 -17.98 3.46 -6.68
C GLN A 170 -17.51 2.01 -6.91
N CYS A 171 -17.52 1.56 -8.17
CA CYS A 171 -17.05 0.21 -8.52
C CYS A 171 -15.56 0.02 -8.19
N TYR A 172 -14.74 1.03 -8.44
CA TYR A 172 -13.32 1.01 -8.11
C TYR A 172 -13.08 0.92 -6.60
N ILE A 173 -13.79 1.72 -5.82
CA ILE A 173 -13.73 1.68 -4.36
C ILE A 173 -14.13 0.30 -3.84
N ALA A 174 -15.25 -0.25 -4.30
CA ALA A 174 -15.71 -1.57 -3.87
C ALA A 174 -14.71 -2.69 -4.20
N SER A 175 -14.16 -2.69 -5.42
CA SER A 175 -13.16 -3.66 -5.86
C SER A 175 -11.85 -3.53 -5.08
N ASN A 176 -11.32 -2.30 -4.97
CA ASN A 176 -10.08 -2.05 -4.23
C ASN A 176 -10.24 -2.24 -2.72
N ALA A 177 -11.42 -1.99 -2.17
CA ALA A 177 -11.73 -2.24 -0.77
C ALA A 177 -11.51 -3.70 -0.40
N SER A 178 -12.03 -4.61 -1.21
CA SER A 178 -11.89 -6.06 -0.99
C SER A 178 -10.44 -6.50 -1.12
N ASP A 179 -9.76 -6.08 -2.19
CA ASP A 179 -8.35 -6.41 -2.44
C ASP A 179 -7.43 -5.86 -1.33
N LYS A 180 -7.64 -4.59 -0.95
CA LYS A 180 -6.88 -3.93 0.10
C LYS A 180 -7.11 -4.57 1.47
N LEU A 181 -8.36 -4.94 1.77
CA LEU A 181 -8.70 -5.64 3.01
C LEU A 181 -7.92 -6.96 3.11
N ALA A 182 -7.97 -7.78 2.08
CA ALA A 182 -7.26 -9.06 2.02
C ALA A 182 -5.74 -8.86 2.14
N GLN A 183 -5.16 -7.93 1.40
CA GLN A 183 -3.72 -7.61 1.48
C GLN A 183 -3.31 -7.13 2.88
N GLN A 184 -4.07 -6.21 3.48
CA GLN A 184 -3.74 -5.65 4.78
C GLN A 184 -3.89 -6.66 5.91
N VAL A 185 -4.92 -7.49 5.89
CA VAL A 185 -5.08 -8.57 6.87
C VAL A 185 -3.97 -9.62 6.69
N GLY A 186 -3.71 -10.06 5.46
CA GLY A 186 -2.67 -11.04 5.15
C GLY A 186 -1.24 -10.58 5.44
N SER A 187 -0.97 -9.27 5.43
CA SER A 187 0.33 -8.68 5.76
C SER A 187 0.58 -8.47 7.25
N GLN A 188 -0.45 -8.64 8.11
CA GLN A 188 -0.27 -8.50 9.55
C GLN A 188 0.77 -9.50 10.08
N ALA A 189 1.67 -9.02 10.94
CA ALA A 189 2.77 -9.81 11.48
C ALA A 189 2.29 -11.10 12.14
N ILE A 190 1.14 -11.05 12.83
CA ILE A 190 0.56 -12.18 13.52
C ILE A 190 0.06 -13.26 12.54
N ILE A 191 -0.57 -12.86 11.43
CA ILE A 191 -1.03 -13.80 10.38
C ILE A 191 0.18 -14.44 9.67
N ASN A 192 1.24 -13.66 9.43
CA ASN A 192 2.49 -14.19 8.90
C ASN A 192 3.16 -15.17 9.86
N THR A 193 3.14 -14.88 11.17
CA THR A 193 3.67 -15.80 12.19
C THR A 193 2.87 -17.09 12.25
N MET A 194 1.55 -17.03 12.16
CA MET A 194 0.70 -18.21 12.11
C MET A 194 1.00 -19.07 10.89
N LEU A 195 1.08 -18.50 9.69
CA LEU A 195 1.33 -19.26 8.49
C LEU A 195 2.76 -19.84 8.47
N ASN A 196 3.74 -18.96 8.55
CA ASN A 196 5.14 -19.35 8.30
C ASN A 196 5.81 -19.90 9.57
N GLY A 197 5.47 -19.40 10.76
CA GLY A 197 6.05 -19.83 12.02
C GLY A 197 5.42 -21.09 12.58
N ILE A 198 4.08 -21.20 12.58
CA ILE A 198 3.36 -22.30 13.21
C ILE A 198 3.01 -23.39 12.22
N LEU A 199 2.31 -23.08 11.14
CA LEU A 199 1.84 -24.08 10.18
C LEU A 199 2.98 -24.67 9.33
N ILE A 200 3.81 -23.81 8.75
CA ILE A 200 4.94 -24.22 7.90
C ILE A 200 6.18 -24.56 8.75
N GLY A 201 6.35 -23.89 9.89
CA GLY A 201 7.50 -24.08 10.79
C GLY A 201 8.80 -23.47 10.28
N ASN A 202 8.74 -22.55 9.31
CA ASN A 202 9.91 -21.90 8.72
C ASN A 202 9.69 -20.41 8.46
N MET A 203 9.99 -19.56 9.46
CA MET A 203 9.91 -18.10 9.30
C MET A 203 10.91 -17.55 8.27
N GLY A 204 12.06 -18.20 8.08
CA GLY A 204 13.05 -17.80 7.08
C GLY A 204 12.52 -17.88 5.66
N LEU A 205 11.59 -18.81 5.39
CA LEU A 205 10.96 -18.95 4.08
C LEU A 205 10.14 -17.71 3.70
N ALA A 206 9.44 -17.09 4.66
CA ALA A 206 8.69 -15.86 4.42
C ALA A 206 9.60 -14.70 3.97
N THR A 207 10.72 -14.53 4.65
CA THR A 207 11.71 -13.48 4.31
C THR A 207 12.33 -13.76 2.94
N THR A 208 12.72 -15.01 2.69
CA THR A 208 13.31 -15.44 1.41
C THR A 208 12.32 -15.25 0.25
N LEU A 209 11.05 -15.60 0.45
CA LEU A 209 9.99 -15.36 -0.54
C LEU A 209 9.80 -13.88 -0.84
N GLY A 210 9.85 -13.01 0.17
CA GLY A 210 9.78 -11.57 -0.03
C GLY A 210 10.88 -11.06 -0.98
N VAL A 211 12.12 -11.52 -0.77
CA VAL A 211 13.28 -11.16 -1.61
C VAL A 211 13.16 -11.76 -3.01
N ILE A 212 12.89 -13.05 -3.11
CA ILE A 212 12.80 -13.76 -4.41
C ILE A 212 11.63 -13.22 -5.24
N SER A 213 10.52 -12.81 -4.62
CA SER A 213 9.36 -12.26 -5.32
C SER A 213 9.61 -10.92 -5.98
N MET A 214 10.63 -10.18 -5.58
CA MET A 214 10.90 -8.83 -6.09
C MET A 214 11.10 -8.81 -7.61
N VAL A 215 12.03 -9.63 -8.11
CA VAL A 215 12.38 -9.63 -9.55
C VAL A 215 11.22 -10.11 -10.42
N PRO A 216 10.59 -11.27 -10.18
CA PRO A 216 9.40 -11.69 -10.92
C PRO A 216 8.26 -10.66 -10.88
N SER A 217 8.03 -10.00 -9.73
CA SER A 217 6.94 -9.02 -9.59
C SER A 217 7.11 -7.83 -10.53
N ILE A 218 8.33 -7.36 -10.76
CA ILE A 218 8.61 -6.28 -11.73
C ILE A 218 8.27 -6.74 -13.15
N PHE A 219 8.66 -7.97 -13.52
CA PHE A 219 8.31 -8.53 -14.84
C PHE A 219 6.80 -8.66 -15.02
N PHE A 220 6.09 -9.15 -14.00
CA PHE A 220 4.64 -9.23 -14.02
C PHE A 220 4.00 -7.84 -14.11
N ALA A 221 4.51 -6.84 -13.39
CA ALA A 221 4.03 -5.47 -13.49
C ALA A 221 4.18 -4.91 -14.92
N ALA A 222 5.33 -5.14 -15.56
CA ALA A 222 5.56 -4.75 -16.95
C ALA A 222 4.63 -5.47 -17.93
N PHE A 223 4.39 -6.77 -17.71
CA PHE A 223 3.43 -7.54 -18.49
C PHE A 223 1.99 -7.05 -18.31
N GLY A 224 1.59 -6.77 -17.05
CA GLY A 224 0.31 -6.16 -16.73
C GLY A 224 0.12 -4.81 -17.40
N ALA A 225 1.14 -3.94 -17.36
CA ALA A 225 1.13 -2.65 -18.05
C ALA A 225 0.91 -2.78 -19.56
N LYS A 226 1.62 -3.70 -20.19
CA LYS A 226 1.46 -3.98 -21.64
C LYS A 226 0.04 -4.48 -21.96
N TYR A 227 -0.52 -5.31 -21.10
CA TYR A 227 -1.88 -5.81 -21.25
C TYR A 227 -2.91 -4.68 -21.11
N VAL A 228 -2.79 -3.85 -20.07
CA VAL A 228 -3.67 -2.70 -19.82
C VAL A 228 -3.58 -1.68 -20.95
N GLY A 229 -2.37 -1.37 -21.44
CA GLY A 229 -2.18 -0.45 -22.57
C GLY A 229 -2.86 -0.91 -23.87
N LYS A 230 -3.07 -2.23 -24.05
CA LYS A 230 -3.77 -2.80 -25.21
C LYS A 230 -5.26 -2.98 -25.02
N LYS A 231 -5.70 -3.40 -23.84
CA LYS A 231 -7.08 -3.85 -23.56
C LYS A 231 -7.89 -2.87 -22.69
N GLY A 232 -7.24 -1.88 -22.10
CA GLY A 232 -7.82 -0.90 -21.19
C GLY A 232 -7.81 -1.35 -19.72
N SER A 233 -7.88 -0.37 -18.84
CA SER A 233 -7.71 -0.54 -17.38
C SER A 233 -8.77 -1.45 -16.76
N LYS A 234 -10.05 -1.28 -17.12
CA LYS A 234 -11.16 -2.12 -16.62
C LYS A 234 -10.95 -3.60 -16.93
N LYS A 235 -10.63 -3.92 -18.21
CA LYS A 235 -10.37 -5.32 -18.60
C LYS A 235 -9.14 -5.87 -17.92
N GLY A 236 -8.12 -5.03 -17.71
CA GLY A 236 -6.93 -5.38 -16.95
C GLY A 236 -7.27 -5.86 -15.54
N ILE A 237 -7.99 -5.03 -14.78
CA ILE A 237 -8.39 -5.37 -13.40
C ILE A 237 -9.18 -6.69 -13.38
N VAL A 238 -10.26 -6.79 -14.17
CA VAL A 238 -11.12 -7.99 -14.17
C VAL A 238 -10.33 -9.25 -14.51
N THR A 239 -9.52 -9.22 -15.56
CA THR A 239 -8.76 -10.41 -15.99
C THR A 239 -7.76 -10.86 -14.92
N TRP A 240 -6.97 -9.92 -14.36
CA TRP A 240 -5.96 -10.26 -13.37
C TRP A 240 -6.56 -10.65 -12.02
N THR A 241 -7.71 -10.08 -11.64
CA THR A 241 -8.45 -10.51 -10.44
C THR A 241 -8.97 -11.93 -10.61
N CYS A 242 -9.56 -12.29 -11.77
CA CYS A 242 -9.98 -13.67 -12.03
C CYS A 242 -8.80 -14.65 -11.98
N ILE A 243 -7.64 -14.30 -12.54
CA ILE A 243 -6.43 -15.12 -12.47
C ILE A 243 -5.94 -15.26 -11.02
N SER A 244 -5.91 -14.16 -10.26
CA SER A 244 -5.53 -14.18 -8.85
C SER A 244 -6.46 -15.07 -8.03
N MET A 245 -7.77 -15.00 -8.25
CA MET A 245 -8.75 -15.88 -7.60
C MET A 245 -8.51 -17.37 -7.93
N ALA A 246 -8.22 -17.67 -9.19
CA ALA A 246 -7.92 -19.05 -9.60
C ALA A 246 -6.65 -19.58 -8.90
N ILE A 247 -5.56 -18.79 -8.87
CA ILE A 247 -4.32 -19.15 -8.18
C ILE A 247 -4.56 -19.32 -6.68
N THR A 248 -5.33 -18.42 -6.06
CA THR A 248 -5.71 -18.50 -4.64
C THR A 248 -6.48 -19.79 -4.36
N SER A 249 -7.44 -20.15 -5.22
CA SER A 249 -8.18 -21.40 -5.07
C SER A 249 -7.26 -22.64 -5.15
N VAL A 250 -6.29 -22.63 -6.06
CA VAL A 250 -5.28 -23.69 -6.16
C VAL A 250 -4.40 -23.74 -4.90
N LEU A 251 -4.01 -22.58 -4.36
CA LEU A 251 -3.25 -22.48 -3.11
C LEU A 251 -4.03 -23.06 -1.93
N ILE A 252 -5.31 -22.74 -1.79
CA ILE A 252 -6.17 -23.30 -0.74
C ILE A 252 -6.25 -24.81 -0.86
N LEU A 253 -6.52 -25.33 -2.06
CA LEU A 253 -6.54 -26.76 -2.30
C LEU A 253 -5.20 -27.42 -1.99
N PHE A 254 -4.10 -26.80 -2.39
CA PHE A 254 -2.75 -27.30 -2.08
C PHE A 254 -2.53 -27.41 -0.57
N PHE A 255 -2.93 -26.40 0.23
CA PHE A 255 -2.83 -26.46 1.69
C PHE A 255 -3.73 -27.55 2.30
N ILE A 256 -4.92 -27.79 1.76
CA ILE A 256 -5.84 -28.82 2.27
C ILE A 256 -5.29 -30.25 2.03
N PHE A 257 -4.67 -30.47 0.87
CA PHE A 257 -4.19 -31.82 0.49
C PHE A 257 -2.72 -32.07 0.85
N THR A 258 -1.98 -31.09 1.33
CA THR A 258 -0.55 -31.21 1.62
C THR A 258 -0.29 -30.99 3.11
N ASP A 259 0.60 -31.84 3.69
CA ASP A 259 1.09 -31.56 5.03
C ASP A 259 1.93 -30.28 5.04
N THR A 260 1.44 -29.27 5.76
CA THR A 260 2.03 -27.94 5.82
C THR A 260 3.46 -27.95 6.35
N ARG A 261 3.82 -28.89 7.23
CA ARG A 261 5.18 -29.03 7.78
C ARG A 261 6.20 -29.46 6.74
N GLN A 262 5.77 -30.23 5.72
CA GLN A 262 6.64 -30.61 4.61
C GLN A 262 7.01 -29.44 3.70
N ILE A 263 6.20 -28.39 3.69
CA ILE A 263 6.50 -27.12 2.97
C ILE A 263 7.72 -26.44 3.61
N GLY A 264 7.90 -26.55 4.93
CA GLY A 264 9.03 -25.96 5.67
C GLY A 264 10.37 -26.65 5.43
N VAL A 265 10.36 -27.87 4.87
CA VAL A 265 11.58 -28.66 4.61
C VAL A 265 12.27 -28.16 3.35
N MET A 266 13.49 -27.68 3.48
CA MET A 266 14.29 -27.18 2.36
C MET A 266 14.47 -28.24 1.26
N GLY A 267 14.17 -27.87 0.01
CA GLY A 267 14.33 -28.75 -1.14
C GLY A 267 13.20 -29.76 -1.35
N SER A 268 12.16 -29.76 -0.51
CA SER A 268 10.98 -30.62 -0.71
C SER A 268 10.20 -30.18 -1.97
N TRP A 269 9.56 -31.15 -2.64
CA TRP A 269 8.67 -30.85 -3.76
C TRP A 269 7.55 -29.90 -3.37
N ASN A 270 7.01 -30.06 -2.16
CA ASN A 270 5.95 -29.22 -1.61
C ASN A 270 6.40 -27.77 -1.40
N MET A 271 7.65 -27.55 -0.96
CA MET A 271 8.23 -26.19 -0.88
C MET A 271 8.33 -25.54 -2.26
N ILE A 272 8.79 -26.27 -3.27
CA ILE A 272 8.93 -25.74 -4.64
C ILE A 272 7.56 -25.33 -5.19
N VAL A 273 6.54 -26.17 -5.05
CA VAL A 273 5.17 -25.88 -5.50
C VAL A 273 4.60 -24.67 -4.76
N TYR A 274 4.78 -24.60 -3.43
CA TYR A 274 4.34 -23.44 -2.62
C TYR A 274 5.00 -22.15 -3.06
N VAL A 275 6.32 -22.17 -3.28
CA VAL A 275 7.09 -21.01 -3.76
C VAL A 275 6.57 -20.56 -5.13
N LEU A 276 6.38 -21.47 -6.07
CA LEU A 276 5.87 -21.13 -7.41
C LEU A 276 4.47 -20.55 -7.36
N LEU A 277 3.55 -21.13 -6.60
CA LEU A 277 2.19 -20.63 -6.46
C LEU A 277 2.18 -19.25 -5.79
N THR A 278 3.01 -19.04 -4.77
CA THR A 278 3.13 -17.72 -4.10
C THR A 278 3.72 -16.67 -5.03
N LEU A 279 4.71 -17.01 -5.85
CA LEU A 279 5.27 -16.10 -6.86
C LEU A 279 4.23 -15.72 -7.92
N LEU A 280 3.43 -16.68 -8.39
CA LEU A 280 2.34 -16.40 -9.34
C LEU A 280 1.25 -15.52 -8.71
N GLN A 281 0.92 -15.76 -7.44
CA GLN A 281 -0.05 -14.94 -6.69
C GLN A 281 0.46 -13.50 -6.56
N ASN A 282 1.70 -13.31 -6.11
CA ASN A 282 2.32 -11.98 -6.00
C ASN A 282 2.42 -11.29 -7.37
N GLY A 283 2.77 -12.03 -8.42
CA GLY A 283 2.80 -11.53 -9.78
C GLY A 283 1.44 -11.03 -10.27
N SER A 284 0.38 -11.79 -10.04
CA SER A 284 -1.00 -11.39 -10.38
C SER A 284 -1.42 -10.13 -9.64
N ASN A 285 -1.09 -10.02 -8.34
CA ASN A 285 -1.38 -8.83 -7.54
C ASN A 285 -0.64 -7.60 -8.08
N MET A 286 0.58 -7.75 -8.61
CA MET A 286 1.31 -6.64 -9.24
C MET A 286 0.65 -6.18 -10.55
N CYS A 287 0.11 -7.12 -11.33
CA CYS A 287 -0.69 -6.77 -12.51
C CYS A 287 -1.97 -6.00 -12.14
N ILE A 288 -2.63 -6.37 -11.03
CA ILE A 288 -3.80 -5.66 -10.50
C ILE A 288 -3.39 -4.25 -10.05
N THR A 289 -2.32 -4.11 -9.27
CA THR A 289 -1.80 -2.81 -8.81
C THR A 289 -1.49 -1.86 -9.97
N THR A 290 -0.83 -2.37 -11.02
CA THR A 290 -0.54 -1.61 -12.23
C THR A 290 -1.82 -1.17 -12.95
N SER A 291 -2.81 -2.06 -13.01
CA SER A 291 -4.13 -1.77 -13.61
C SER A 291 -4.90 -0.73 -12.80
N ASN A 292 -4.83 -0.80 -11.47
CA ASN A 292 -5.48 0.13 -10.54
C ASN A 292 -4.92 1.55 -10.68
N THR A 293 -3.61 1.70 -10.83
CA THR A 293 -2.96 3.01 -11.05
C THR A 293 -3.51 3.70 -12.30
N SER A 294 -3.67 2.93 -13.39
CA SER A 294 -4.23 3.43 -14.64
C SER A 294 -5.72 3.76 -14.51
N TYR A 295 -6.48 2.90 -13.82
CA TYR A 295 -7.93 3.07 -13.66
C TYR A 295 -8.29 4.29 -12.80
N MET A 296 -7.49 4.61 -11.79
CA MET A 296 -7.68 5.83 -10.99
C MET A 296 -7.59 7.08 -11.86
N ALA A 297 -6.59 7.13 -12.77
CA ALA A 297 -6.46 8.25 -13.70
C ALA A 297 -7.66 8.34 -14.65
N ASP A 298 -8.13 7.20 -15.18
CA ASP A 298 -9.33 7.15 -16.04
C ASP A 298 -10.59 7.60 -15.29
N THR A 299 -10.68 7.34 -13.98
CA THR A 299 -11.80 7.78 -13.12
C THR A 299 -11.80 9.29 -12.91
N ILE A 300 -10.62 9.91 -12.81
CA ILE A 300 -10.47 11.37 -12.73
C ILE A 300 -10.92 12.03 -14.04
N ASP A 301 -10.51 11.47 -15.17
CA ASP A 301 -10.93 11.97 -16.49
C ASP A 301 -12.44 11.80 -16.71
N TYR A 302 -13.03 10.68 -16.27
CA TYR A 302 -14.48 10.47 -16.30
C TYR A 302 -15.22 11.53 -15.49
N GLU A 303 -14.71 11.92 -14.32
CA GLU A 303 -15.34 12.97 -13.52
C GLU A 303 -15.29 14.32 -14.23
N LEU A 304 -14.21 14.62 -14.93
CA LEU A 304 -14.11 15.83 -15.76
C LEU A 304 -15.16 15.83 -16.87
N ASP A 305 -15.34 14.71 -17.57
CA ASP A 305 -16.33 14.58 -18.63
C ASP A 305 -17.77 14.71 -18.09
N ARG A 306 -18.05 14.09 -16.92
CA ARG A 306 -19.37 14.08 -16.29
C ARG A 306 -19.78 15.45 -15.73
N SER A 307 -18.89 16.10 -14.98
CA SER A 307 -19.21 17.31 -14.22
C SER A 307 -18.70 18.61 -14.86
N GLY A 308 -17.85 18.51 -15.87
CA GLY A 308 -17.13 19.64 -16.46
C GLY A 308 -16.11 20.29 -15.51
N ARG A 309 -15.86 19.66 -14.35
CA ARG A 309 -14.92 20.14 -13.33
C ARG A 309 -13.72 19.22 -13.21
N TYR A 310 -12.53 19.76 -13.34
CA TYR A 310 -11.30 19.00 -13.09
C TYR A 310 -10.97 19.06 -11.59
N ILE A 311 -11.41 18.04 -10.86
CA ILE A 311 -11.28 17.94 -9.39
C ILE A 311 -10.56 16.66 -8.95
N PRO A 312 -9.32 16.43 -9.43
CA PRO A 312 -8.57 15.19 -9.15
C PRO A 312 -8.36 14.96 -7.65
N ALA A 313 -8.15 16.02 -6.86
CA ALA A 313 -7.96 15.91 -5.43
C ALA A 313 -9.23 15.45 -4.69
N VAL A 314 -10.42 15.81 -5.16
CA VAL A 314 -11.68 15.33 -4.58
C VAL A 314 -11.87 13.85 -4.86
N VAL A 315 -11.63 13.40 -6.10
CA VAL A 315 -11.75 12.00 -6.50
C VAL A 315 -10.75 11.13 -5.75
N SER A 316 -9.47 11.49 -5.77
CA SER A 316 -8.42 10.73 -5.09
C SER A 316 -8.52 10.83 -3.56
N GLY A 317 -8.98 11.97 -3.03
CA GLY A 317 -9.22 12.15 -1.60
C GLY A 317 -10.35 11.29 -1.08
N THR A 318 -11.44 11.18 -1.83
CA THR A 318 -12.56 10.29 -1.52
C THR A 318 -12.08 8.83 -1.44
N TYR A 319 -11.29 8.40 -2.43
CA TYR A 319 -10.69 7.08 -2.41
C TYR A 319 -9.76 6.88 -1.21
N SER A 320 -8.85 7.83 -0.96
CA SER A 320 -7.88 7.74 0.14
C SER A 320 -8.54 7.68 1.51
N LEU A 321 -9.65 8.39 1.72
CA LEU A 321 -10.44 8.31 2.96
C LEU A 321 -10.94 6.88 3.18
N ILE A 322 -11.53 6.28 2.16
CA ILE A 322 -12.08 4.92 2.25
C ILE A 322 -10.95 3.89 2.41
N ASP A 323 -9.83 4.03 1.71
CA ASP A 323 -8.65 3.19 1.87
C ASP A 323 -8.15 3.16 3.33
N LYS A 324 -8.15 4.31 4.02
CA LYS A 324 -7.75 4.40 5.43
C LYS A 324 -8.75 3.72 6.37
N LEU A 325 -10.04 3.88 6.13
CA LEU A 325 -11.08 3.19 6.89
C LEU A 325 -10.93 1.67 6.75
N ILE A 326 -10.71 1.17 5.55
CA ILE A 326 -10.51 -0.25 5.26
C ILE A 326 -9.25 -0.79 5.93
N THR A 327 -8.15 -0.06 5.86
CA THR A 327 -6.90 -0.44 6.52
C THR A 327 -7.07 -0.56 8.04
N SER A 328 -7.85 0.34 8.65
CA SER A 328 -8.16 0.29 10.07
C SER A 328 -9.02 -0.92 10.42
N VAL A 329 -10.04 -1.22 9.61
CA VAL A 329 -10.90 -2.41 9.77
C VAL A 329 -10.09 -3.69 9.62
N ALA A 330 -9.14 -3.75 8.70
CA ALA A 330 -8.26 -4.91 8.49
C ALA A 330 -7.45 -5.26 9.75
N ALA A 331 -6.91 -4.25 10.44
CA ALA A 331 -6.18 -4.46 11.69
C ALA A 331 -7.08 -5.02 12.80
N VAL A 332 -8.32 -4.51 12.89
CA VAL A 332 -9.31 -5.01 13.87
C VAL A 332 -9.69 -6.46 13.56
N ILE A 333 -9.94 -6.79 12.28
CA ILE A 333 -10.27 -8.18 11.88
C ILE A 333 -9.13 -9.13 12.24
N ALA A 334 -7.88 -8.80 11.91
CA ALA A 334 -6.73 -9.64 12.21
C ALA A 334 -6.59 -9.87 13.72
N THR A 335 -6.74 -8.81 14.52
CA THR A 335 -6.65 -8.90 16.00
C THR A 335 -7.81 -9.70 16.59
N ALA A 336 -9.05 -9.48 16.11
CA ALA A 336 -10.23 -10.21 16.56
C ALA A 336 -10.12 -11.71 16.24
N ALA A 337 -9.65 -12.05 15.05
CA ALA A 337 -9.46 -13.43 14.64
C ALA A 337 -8.47 -14.17 15.57
N VAL A 338 -7.39 -13.49 15.97
CA VAL A 338 -6.41 -14.05 16.92
C VAL A 338 -7.01 -14.21 18.31
N ALA A 339 -7.81 -13.24 18.77
CA ALA A 339 -8.50 -13.30 20.05
C ALA A 339 -9.48 -14.47 20.12
N VAL A 340 -10.19 -14.78 19.03
CA VAL A 340 -11.10 -15.94 18.95
C VAL A 340 -10.36 -17.28 19.16
N LEU A 341 -9.09 -17.37 18.73
CA LEU A 341 -8.25 -18.55 18.99
C LEU A 341 -7.71 -18.63 20.43
N GLY A 342 -7.99 -17.64 21.28
CA GLY A 342 -7.55 -17.63 22.66
C GLY A 342 -6.08 -17.28 22.88
N TYR A 343 -5.42 -16.66 21.88
CA TYR A 343 -4.06 -16.18 22.04
C TYR A 343 -4.04 -14.89 22.88
N THR A 344 -3.31 -14.94 23.98
CA THR A 344 -3.10 -13.78 24.86
C THR A 344 -1.71 -13.14 24.70
N THR A 345 -0.81 -13.76 23.91
CA THR A 345 0.56 -13.31 23.69
C THR A 345 0.79 -12.92 22.26
N THR A 346 1.71 -12.00 22.00
CA THR A 346 2.08 -11.53 20.68
C THR A 346 2.78 -12.58 19.81
N MET A 347 3.27 -13.67 20.42
CA MET A 347 3.90 -14.81 19.72
C MET A 347 3.28 -16.13 20.21
N PRO A 348 2.28 -16.64 19.50
CA PRO A 348 1.68 -17.94 19.83
C PRO A 348 2.71 -19.06 19.67
N GLN A 349 2.76 -19.97 20.66
CA GLN A 349 3.58 -21.17 20.58
C GLN A 349 2.81 -22.30 19.88
N PRO A 350 3.46 -23.14 19.06
CA PRO A 350 2.80 -24.24 18.39
C PRO A 350 2.39 -25.30 19.44
N THR A 351 1.08 -25.45 19.65
CA THR A 351 0.49 -26.51 20.44
C THR A 351 -0.48 -27.29 19.55
N ASP A 352 -0.58 -28.60 19.70
CA ASP A 352 -1.43 -29.44 18.86
C ASP A 352 -2.93 -29.06 18.95
N ALA A 353 -3.38 -28.56 20.08
CA ALA A 353 -4.76 -28.09 20.27
C ALA A 353 -5.13 -26.88 19.41
N TYR A 354 -4.17 -26.02 19.10
CA TYR A 354 -4.39 -24.80 18.33
C TYR A 354 -4.10 -24.95 16.85
N THR A 355 -3.35 -25.97 16.43
CA THR A 355 -2.87 -26.12 15.04
C THR A 355 -4.01 -26.20 14.03
N SER A 356 -5.09 -26.93 14.34
CA SER A 356 -6.25 -27.04 13.45
C SER A 356 -7.02 -25.72 13.32
N GLY A 357 -7.27 -25.04 14.44
CA GLY A 357 -7.94 -23.72 14.42
C GLY A 357 -7.11 -22.66 13.69
N ILE A 358 -5.81 -22.65 13.90
CA ILE A 358 -4.86 -21.79 13.19
C ILE A 358 -4.90 -22.04 11.69
N PHE A 359 -4.91 -23.32 11.29
CA PHE A 359 -4.96 -23.71 9.88
C PHE A 359 -6.18 -23.11 9.17
N TRP A 360 -7.38 -23.42 9.65
CA TRP A 360 -8.61 -22.94 9.02
C TRP A 360 -8.75 -21.43 9.04
N MET A 361 -8.38 -20.80 10.15
CA MET A 361 -8.42 -19.34 10.25
C MET A 361 -7.39 -18.68 9.33
N THR A 362 -6.17 -19.20 9.25
CA THR A 362 -5.14 -18.65 8.37
C THR A 362 -5.56 -18.75 6.91
N LEU A 363 -6.15 -19.88 6.49
CA LEU A 363 -6.69 -20.04 5.14
C LEU A 363 -7.82 -19.05 4.88
N ALA A 364 -8.78 -18.93 5.80
CA ALA A 364 -9.94 -18.05 5.63
C ALA A 364 -9.59 -16.56 5.60
N ILE A 365 -8.51 -16.15 6.29
CA ILE A 365 -8.14 -14.75 6.41
C ILE A 365 -7.11 -14.34 5.34
N LYS A 366 -6.17 -15.22 5.03
CA LYS A 366 -5.09 -14.87 4.09
C LYS A 366 -5.54 -14.99 2.64
N TYR A 367 -6.47 -15.88 2.34
CA TYR A 367 -6.92 -16.24 1.00
C TYR A 367 -8.43 -16.06 0.83
#